data_eb6d764ea341acd2e4f8af6b4fad7d97
#
_entry.id   eb6d764ea341acd2e4f8af6b4fad7d97
#
_cell.length_a   1.000
_cell.length_b   1.000
_cell.length_c   1.000
_cell.angle_alpha   90.00
_cell.angle_beta   90.00
_cell.angle_gamma   90.00
#
_symmetry.space_group_name_H-M   'P 1'
#
loop_
_entity.id
_entity.type
_entity.pdbx_description
1 polymer ?
#
loop_
_entity_poly.entity_id
_entity_poly.type
_entity_poly.pdbx_seq_one_letter_code
_entity_poly.pdbx_strand_id
1 'polypeptide(L)'
;MKTRGSRQVFLGVLAVAVLVLAWVVVRAAQGPSAPSGSAAPGASSTGPSVSGTAGSGATDPATDPVSGLPWVAESALPAPARETLALIRAGGPFPYPRSDNRTFDNRERLLPPHTTGYYREFTVVTPGSADRGARRIITGSSGERYWTDNHYGSFRRIREGT
;
A
#
# COMPACT_ATOMS: atom_id res chain seq x y z
N MET A 1 -21.62 -44.96 12.97
CA MET A 1 -20.72 -44.41 11.93
C MET A 1 -19.95 -43.26 12.56
N LYS A 2 -18.67 -43.44 12.83
CA LYS A 2 -17.87 -42.55 13.69
C LYS A 2 -16.73 -41.93 12.91
N THR A 3 -16.82 -40.63 12.65
CA THR A 3 -15.81 -39.54 12.57
C THR A 3 -14.37 -39.92 12.20
N ARG A 4 -14.08 -39.95 10.88
CA ARG A 4 -12.70 -39.92 10.33
C ARG A 4 -12.22 -38.53 10.01
N GLY A 5 -13.06 -37.49 10.12
CA GLY A 5 -12.72 -36.10 9.71
C GLY A 5 -11.90 -35.30 10.73
N SER A 6 -11.99 -35.63 12.03
CA SER A 6 -11.39 -34.80 13.08
C SER A 6 -9.87 -34.92 13.20
N ARG A 7 -9.28 -36.07 12.85
CA ARG A 7 -7.83 -36.29 12.99
C ARG A 7 -7.00 -35.60 11.90
N GLN A 8 -7.53 -35.46 10.70
CA GLN A 8 -6.80 -34.76 9.59
C GLN A 8 -6.74 -33.27 9.78
N VAL A 9 -7.77 -32.65 10.36
CA VAL A 9 -7.77 -31.21 10.65
C VAL A 9 -6.75 -30.86 11.75
N PHE A 10 -6.61 -31.70 12.78
CA PHE A 10 -5.63 -31.50 13.85
C PHE A 10 -4.17 -31.62 13.37
N LEU A 11 -3.88 -32.54 12.46
CA LEU A 11 -2.54 -32.70 11.89
C LEU A 11 -2.13 -31.51 11.00
N GLY A 12 -3.08 -30.94 10.24
CA GLY A 12 -2.84 -29.77 9.41
C GLY A 12 -2.52 -28.50 10.23
N VAL A 13 -3.24 -28.28 11.33
CA VAL A 13 -3.02 -27.11 12.21
C VAL A 13 -1.66 -27.21 12.92
N LEU A 14 -1.24 -28.41 13.33
CA LEU A 14 0.05 -28.62 14.01
C LEU A 14 1.24 -28.40 13.08
N ALA A 15 1.14 -28.77 11.80
CA ALA A 15 2.19 -28.56 10.80
C ALA A 15 2.38 -27.08 10.48
N VAL A 16 1.30 -26.30 10.39
CA VAL A 16 1.37 -24.84 10.17
C VAL A 16 1.99 -24.11 11.36
N ALA A 17 1.66 -24.52 12.59
CA ALA A 17 2.23 -23.93 13.80
C ALA A 17 3.75 -24.13 13.91
N VAL A 18 4.25 -25.31 13.52
CA VAL A 18 5.70 -25.61 13.53
C VAL A 18 6.46 -24.80 12.47
N LEU A 19 5.88 -24.60 11.30
CA LEU A 19 6.48 -23.77 10.23
C LEU A 19 6.56 -22.30 10.61
N VAL A 20 5.54 -21.76 11.29
CA VAL A 20 5.54 -20.37 11.76
C VAL A 20 6.60 -20.16 12.86
N LEU A 21 6.74 -21.11 13.80
CA LEU A 21 7.77 -21.05 14.84
C LEU A 21 9.18 -21.13 14.27
N ALA A 22 9.44 -21.97 13.28
CA ALA A 22 10.73 -22.06 12.61
C ALA A 22 11.09 -20.76 11.88
N TRP A 23 10.13 -20.07 11.28
CA TRP A 23 10.35 -18.81 10.57
C TRP A 23 10.70 -17.65 11.52
N VAL A 24 10.06 -17.60 12.71
CA VAL A 24 10.33 -16.59 13.74
C VAL A 24 11.73 -16.74 14.31
N VAL A 25 12.21 -17.97 14.54
CA VAL A 25 13.55 -18.23 15.10
C VAL A 25 14.66 -17.85 14.12
N VAL A 26 14.47 -18.06 12.81
CA VAL A 26 15.46 -17.68 11.78
C VAL A 26 15.57 -16.15 11.65
N ARG A 27 14.52 -15.39 11.88
CA ARG A 27 14.55 -13.93 11.81
C ARG A 27 15.25 -13.26 13.00
N ALA A 28 15.29 -13.92 14.17
CA ALA A 28 15.91 -13.38 15.38
C ALA A 28 17.46 -13.42 15.35
N ALA A 29 18.05 -14.15 14.41
CA ALA A 29 19.52 -14.32 14.29
C ALA A 29 20.23 -13.29 13.41
N GLN A 30 19.49 -12.35 12.77
CA GLN A 30 20.07 -11.30 11.92
C GLN A 30 19.91 -9.92 12.56
N GLY A 31 20.72 -9.64 13.58
CA GLY A 31 20.86 -8.31 14.16
C GLY A 31 21.66 -7.37 13.25
N PRO A 32 21.34 -6.07 13.19
CA PRO A 32 22.10 -5.11 12.41
C PRO A 32 23.42 -4.76 13.07
N SER A 33 24.52 -4.99 12.38
CA SER A 33 25.85 -4.50 12.75
C SER A 33 25.94 -3.00 12.44
N ALA A 34 26.19 -2.18 13.44
CA ALA A 34 26.52 -0.78 13.29
C ALA A 34 28.02 -0.60 13.04
N PRO A 35 28.46 0.27 12.12
CA PRO A 35 29.83 0.72 12.07
C PRO A 35 30.00 2.01 12.88
N SER A 36 30.83 1.93 13.91
CA SER A 36 31.44 3.09 14.57
C SER A 36 32.52 3.67 13.67
N GLY A 37 32.49 4.96 13.41
CA GLY A 37 33.54 5.69 12.69
C GLY A 37 33.65 7.12 13.15
N SER A 38 34.75 7.39 13.80
CA SER A 38 35.24 8.54 14.55
C SER A 38 35.27 9.86 13.78
N ALA A 39 35.15 10.95 14.54
CA ALA A 39 35.26 12.34 14.15
C ALA A 39 36.70 12.77 13.84
N ALA A 40 36.84 13.81 13.01
CA ALA A 40 37.63 15.01 13.32
C ALA A 40 37.60 16.03 12.16
N PRO A 41 37.93 17.31 12.43
CA PRO A 41 37.40 18.47 11.71
C PRO A 41 38.41 19.10 10.77
N GLY A 42 37.95 19.92 9.84
CA GLY A 42 38.82 20.87 9.23
C GLY A 42 38.52 21.29 7.80
N ALA A 43 38.46 22.59 7.65
CA ALA A 43 38.81 23.41 6.51
C ALA A 43 37.71 23.80 5.49
N SER A 44 37.36 25.05 5.60
CA SER A 44 36.75 25.89 4.59
C SER A 44 37.50 25.87 3.24
N SER A 45 36.77 25.75 2.15
CA SER A 45 37.22 26.23 0.85
C SER A 45 36.04 26.78 0.06
N THR A 46 36.16 28.05 -0.18
CA THR A 46 35.43 28.86 -1.15
C THR A 46 35.68 28.34 -2.56
N GLY A 47 34.64 28.04 -3.31
CA GLY A 47 34.72 27.64 -4.70
C GLY A 47 33.46 28.03 -5.47
N PRO A 48 33.53 28.33 -6.76
CA PRO A 48 32.71 29.31 -7.45
C PRO A 48 31.31 28.82 -7.83
N SER A 49 30.37 29.77 -7.82
CA SER A 49 29.05 29.65 -8.43
C SER A 49 29.14 29.19 -9.87
N VAL A 50 28.70 28.00 -10.14
CA VAL A 50 28.33 27.58 -11.50
C VAL A 50 26.84 27.81 -11.66
N SER A 51 26.50 28.80 -12.47
CA SER A 51 25.16 28.98 -13.02
C SER A 51 24.79 27.72 -13.79
N GLY A 52 24.13 26.77 -13.12
CA GLY A 52 23.49 25.65 -13.77
C GLY A 52 22.25 26.14 -14.50
N THR A 53 22.28 26.06 -15.80
CA THR A 53 21.16 26.17 -16.74
C THR A 53 19.91 25.59 -16.15
N ALA A 54 18.89 26.41 -15.91
CA ALA A 54 17.55 25.99 -15.60
C ALA A 54 16.99 25.17 -16.78
N GLY A 55 17.15 23.88 -16.74
CA GLY A 55 16.35 22.98 -17.54
C GLY A 55 14.89 23.16 -17.10
N SER A 56 14.05 23.69 -18.00
CA SER A 56 12.60 23.67 -17.87
C SER A 56 12.11 22.20 -17.85
N GLY A 57 12.38 21.50 -16.74
CA GLY A 57 11.63 20.31 -16.39
C GLY A 57 10.24 20.79 -16.00
N ALA A 58 9.24 20.48 -16.78
CA ALA A 58 7.85 20.62 -16.35
C ALA A 58 7.73 19.88 -15.01
N THR A 59 7.66 20.62 -13.90
CA THR A 59 7.47 20.06 -12.58
C THR A 59 6.09 19.44 -12.59
N ASP A 60 6.03 18.13 -12.53
CA ASP A 60 4.77 17.40 -12.41
C ASP A 60 3.94 18.02 -11.28
N PRO A 61 2.67 18.34 -11.51
CA PRO A 61 1.86 18.99 -10.48
C PRO A 61 1.81 18.13 -9.23
N ALA A 62 2.00 18.74 -8.06
CA ALA A 62 1.97 18.04 -6.76
C ALA A 62 0.60 17.39 -6.48
N THR A 63 -0.45 17.88 -7.13
CA THR A 63 -1.83 17.43 -7.01
C THR A 63 -2.41 17.06 -8.37
N ASP A 64 -3.35 16.12 -8.35
CA ASP A 64 -4.14 15.77 -9.52
C ASP A 64 -5.07 16.94 -9.91
N PRO A 65 -4.98 17.49 -11.13
CA PRO A 65 -5.77 18.64 -11.53
C PRO A 65 -7.29 18.36 -11.58
N VAL A 66 -7.70 17.10 -11.65
CA VAL A 66 -9.13 16.73 -11.73
C VAL A 66 -9.72 16.59 -10.33
N SER A 67 -9.04 15.88 -9.43
CA SER A 67 -9.55 15.64 -8.07
C SER A 67 -9.05 16.66 -7.05
N GLY A 68 -8.00 17.43 -7.35
CA GLY A 68 -7.32 18.30 -6.39
C GLY A 68 -6.53 17.57 -5.31
N LEU A 69 -6.50 16.24 -5.34
CA LEU A 69 -5.84 15.41 -4.34
C LEU A 69 -4.34 15.28 -4.62
N PRO A 70 -3.50 15.16 -3.57
CA PRO A 70 -2.09 14.92 -3.76
C PRO A 70 -1.86 13.58 -4.45
N TRP A 71 -0.82 13.53 -5.31
CA TRP A 71 -0.39 12.31 -5.95
C TRP A 71 0.38 11.39 -4.98
N VAL A 72 0.28 10.09 -5.23
CA VAL A 72 1.20 9.07 -4.72
C VAL A 72 1.63 8.18 -5.88
N ALA A 73 2.94 7.99 -6.05
CA ALA A 73 3.46 7.04 -7.02
C ALA A 73 3.07 5.61 -6.61
N GLU A 74 2.75 4.75 -7.58
CA GLU A 74 2.46 3.35 -7.29
C GLU A 74 3.64 2.67 -6.58
N SER A 75 4.88 2.98 -6.98
CA SER A 75 6.10 2.45 -6.36
C SER A 75 6.26 2.85 -4.89
N ALA A 76 5.69 3.99 -4.47
CA ALA A 76 5.72 4.47 -3.10
C ALA A 76 4.63 3.84 -2.21
N LEU A 77 3.68 3.11 -2.78
CA LEU A 77 2.66 2.40 -2.01
C LEU A 77 3.26 1.18 -1.29
N PRO A 78 2.70 0.79 -0.14
CA PRO A 78 3.05 -0.47 0.53
C PRO A 78 2.86 -1.67 -0.41
N ALA A 79 3.69 -2.72 -0.26
CA ALA A 79 3.59 -3.94 -1.08
C ALA A 79 2.17 -4.51 -1.18
N PRO A 80 1.39 -4.67 -0.07
CA PRO A 80 0.01 -5.14 -0.18
C PRO A 80 -0.91 -4.25 -1.02
N ALA A 81 -0.65 -2.93 -1.10
CA ALA A 81 -1.45 -2.04 -1.95
C ALA A 81 -1.13 -2.25 -3.43
N ARG A 82 0.15 -2.44 -3.77
CA ARG A 82 0.56 -2.79 -5.15
C ARG A 82 0.00 -4.15 -5.60
N GLU A 83 0.00 -5.14 -4.70
CA GLU A 83 -0.63 -6.44 -4.95
C GLU A 83 -2.14 -6.30 -5.21
N THR A 84 -2.83 -5.49 -4.39
CA THR A 84 -4.25 -5.20 -4.60
C THR A 84 -4.50 -4.50 -5.94
N LEU A 85 -3.64 -3.53 -6.34
CA LEU A 85 -3.72 -2.90 -7.66
C LEU A 85 -3.56 -3.91 -8.80
N ALA A 86 -2.63 -4.85 -8.68
CA ALA A 86 -2.45 -5.91 -9.66
C ALA A 86 -3.69 -6.79 -9.78
N LEU A 87 -4.32 -7.15 -8.65
CA LEU A 87 -5.58 -7.90 -8.66
C LEU A 87 -6.73 -7.11 -9.28
N ILE A 88 -6.82 -5.79 -9.02
CA ILE A 88 -7.81 -4.91 -9.63
C ILE A 88 -7.66 -4.90 -11.15
N ARG A 89 -6.43 -4.79 -11.68
CA ARG A 89 -6.15 -4.85 -13.11
C ARG A 89 -6.50 -6.21 -13.74
N ALA A 90 -6.28 -7.29 -12.99
CA ALA A 90 -6.58 -8.65 -13.42
C ALA A 90 -8.08 -9.02 -13.31
N GLY A 91 -8.90 -8.19 -12.63
CA GLY A 91 -10.29 -8.51 -12.37
C GLY A 91 -10.52 -9.53 -11.25
N GLY A 92 -9.53 -9.76 -10.38
CA GLY A 92 -9.55 -10.70 -9.26
C GLY A 92 -8.71 -11.96 -9.52
N PRO A 93 -8.84 -12.99 -8.69
CA PRO A 93 -9.77 -13.08 -7.54
C PRO A 93 -9.36 -12.18 -6.36
N PHE A 94 -10.33 -11.62 -5.64
CA PHE A 94 -10.09 -10.72 -4.51
C PHE A 94 -10.09 -11.48 -3.18
N PRO A 95 -9.16 -11.13 -2.24
CA PRO A 95 -9.05 -11.79 -0.93
C PRO A 95 -10.29 -11.65 -0.04
N TYR A 96 -11.06 -10.55 -0.22
CA TYR A 96 -12.24 -10.25 0.60
C TYR A 96 -13.51 -10.13 -0.26
N PRO A 97 -14.03 -11.23 -0.84
CA PRO A 97 -15.10 -11.17 -1.84
C PRO A 97 -16.43 -10.59 -1.32
N ARG A 98 -16.60 -10.54 0.01
CA ARG A 98 -17.77 -9.89 0.64
C ARG A 98 -17.63 -8.36 0.75
N SER A 99 -16.42 -7.84 0.64
CA SER A 99 -16.09 -6.42 0.85
C SER A 99 -15.47 -5.78 -0.37
N ASP A 100 -14.73 -6.56 -1.16
CA ASP A 100 -14.06 -6.05 -2.35
C ASP A 100 -15.05 -5.87 -3.51
N ASN A 101 -14.75 -4.91 -4.38
CA ASN A 101 -15.57 -4.52 -5.52
C ASN A 101 -17.00 -4.08 -5.10
N ARG A 102 -17.15 -3.55 -3.89
CA ARG A 102 -18.42 -2.96 -3.42
C ARG A 102 -18.49 -1.49 -3.77
N THR A 103 -19.71 -0.98 -3.89
CA THR A 103 -19.93 0.45 -4.07
C THR A 103 -19.39 1.22 -2.88
N PHE A 104 -18.57 2.25 -3.17
CA PHE A 104 -18.13 3.25 -2.22
C PHE A 104 -18.95 4.53 -2.43
N ASP A 105 -19.71 4.95 -1.43
CA ASP A 105 -20.69 6.03 -1.57
C ASP A 105 -20.11 7.44 -1.51
N ASN A 106 -18.83 7.59 -1.13
CA ASN A 106 -18.15 8.88 -0.97
C ASN A 106 -18.97 9.89 -0.13
N ARG A 107 -19.52 9.44 1.01
CA ARG A 107 -20.42 10.22 1.87
C ARG A 107 -19.78 11.49 2.41
N GLU A 108 -18.49 11.41 2.74
CA GLU A 108 -17.67 12.52 3.22
C GLU A 108 -17.28 13.50 2.10
N ARG A 109 -17.57 13.16 0.84
CA ARG A 109 -17.28 13.96 -0.36
C ARG A 109 -15.80 14.35 -0.49
N LEU A 110 -14.90 13.46 -0.06
CA LEU A 110 -13.46 13.66 -0.16
C LEU A 110 -12.90 13.30 -1.55
N LEU A 111 -13.66 12.54 -2.34
CA LEU A 111 -13.40 12.31 -3.76
C LEU A 111 -14.33 13.19 -4.60
N PRO A 112 -14.01 13.43 -5.89
CA PRO A 112 -14.89 14.15 -6.79
C PRO A 112 -16.33 13.62 -6.76
N PRO A 113 -17.35 14.48 -6.85
CA PRO A 113 -18.74 14.06 -6.80
C PRO A 113 -19.13 13.31 -8.08
N HIS A 114 -19.69 12.11 -7.90
CA HIS A 114 -20.22 11.27 -8.98
C HIS A 114 -21.52 10.58 -8.54
N THR A 115 -22.21 9.96 -9.47
CA THR A 115 -23.42 9.19 -9.21
C THR A 115 -23.10 7.94 -8.38
N THR A 116 -24.08 7.46 -7.61
CA THR A 116 -23.96 6.21 -6.84
C THR A 116 -23.53 5.04 -7.75
N GLY A 117 -22.60 4.25 -7.27
CA GLY A 117 -22.05 3.11 -8.02
C GLY A 117 -20.87 3.46 -8.93
N TYR A 118 -20.50 4.75 -9.06
CA TYR A 118 -19.31 5.15 -9.80
C TYR A 118 -18.02 4.64 -9.16
N TYR A 119 -17.93 4.72 -7.84
CA TYR A 119 -16.77 4.26 -7.08
C TYR A 119 -16.93 2.84 -6.58
N ARG A 120 -15.82 2.09 -6.59
CA ARG A 120 -15.69 0.74 -6.03
C ARG A 120 -14.55 0.70 -5.03
N GLU A 121 -14.75 0.02 -3.90
CA GLU A 121 -13.71 -0.15 -2.88
C GLU A 121 -13.09 -1.53 -2.90
N PHE A 122 -11.80 -1.57 -2.55
CA PHE A 122 -11.01 -2.79 -2.41
C PHE A 122 -10.19 -2.72 -1.13
N THR A 123 -10.21 -3.81 -0.37
CA THR A 123 -9.46 -3.93 0.87
C THR A 123 -7.98 -4.18 0.59
N VAL A 124 -7.11 -3.44 1.28
CA VAL A 124 -5.68 -3.68 1.26
C VAL A 124 -5.26 -4.29 2.59
N VAL A 125 -4.59 -5.43 2.53
CA VAL A 125 -4.09 -6.13 3.73
C VAL A 125 -3.27 -5.18 4.58
N THR A 126 -3.62 -5.08 5.88
CA THR A 126 -2.89 -4.30 6.86
C THR A 126 -2.14 -5.26 7.78
N PRO A 127 -0.81 -5.41 7.64
CA PRO A 127 -0.04 -6.31 8.48
C PRO A 127 -0.23 -5.99 9.98
N GLY A 128 -0.44 -7.02 10.78
CA GLY A 128 -0.67 -6.90 12.22
C GLY A 128 -2.09 -6.51 12.63
N SER A 129 -3.00 -6.26 11.70
CA SER A 129 -4.41 -6.04 12.02
C SER A 129 -5.13 -7.38 12.19
N ALA A 130 -5.93 -7.50 13.25
CA ALA A 130 -6.77 -8.68 13.50
C ALA A 130 -8.01 -8.72 12.58
N ASP A 131 -8.33 -7.62 11.93
CA ASP A 131 -9.42 -7.43 11.01
C ASP A 131 -8.92 -7.00 9.61
N ARG A 132 -9.79 -6.42 8.79
CA ARG A 132 -9.43 -5.90 7.46
C ARG A 132 -8.50 -4.68 7.49
N GLY A 133 -8.26 -4.08 8.68
CA GLY A 133 -7.50 -2.85 8.83
C GLY A 133 -8.14 -1.63 8.14
N ALA A 134 -7.40 -0.52 8.12
CA ALA A 134 -7.89 0.78 7.63
C ALA A 134 -7.58 1.07 6.16
N ARG A 135 -6.78 0.24 5.50
CA ARG A 135 -6.24 0.53 4.17
C ARG A 135 -7.22 0.13 3.06
N ARG A 136 -7.45 1.05 2.10
CA ARG A 136 -8.33 0.78 0.94
C ARG A 136 -7.75 1.38 -0.33
N ILE A 137 -8.15 0.78 -1.45
CA ILE A 137 -8.06 1.39 -2.77
C ILE A 137 -9.50 1.63 -3.25
N ILE A 138 -9.76 2.83 -3.73
CA ILE A 138 -11.01 3.19 -4.37
C ILE A 138 -10.73 3.36 -5.87
N THR A 139 -11.56 2.76 -6.71
CA THR A 139 -11.49 2.93 -8.16
C THR A 139 -12.71 3.66 -8.66
N GLY A 140 -12.53 4.58 -9.58
CA GLY A 140 -13.63 5.19 -10.31
C GLY A 140 -13.87 4.50 -11.66
N SER A 141 -15.06 4.65 -12.21
CA SER A 141 -15.47 4.02 -13.46
C SER A 141 -14.67 4.53 -14.69
N SER A 142 -14.04 5.72 -14.60
CA SER A 142 -13.14 6.25 -15.65
C SER A 142 -11.70 5.75 -15.51
N GLY A 143 -11.44 4.82 -14.59
CA GLY A 143 -10.12 4.20 -14.42
C GLY A 143 -9.21 4.89 -13.40
N GLU A 144 -9.66 5.97 -12.77
CA GLU A 144 -8.92 6.61 -11.69
C GLU A 144 -8.86 5.73 -10.44
N ARG A 145 -7.75 5.85 -9.69
CA ARG A 145 -7.53 5.10 -8.46
C ARG A 145 -7.04 6.00 -7.34
N TYR A 146 -7.56 5.77 -6.14
CA TYR A 146 -7.29 6.54 -4.94
C TYR A 146 -6.84 5.61 -3.82
N TRP A 147 -5.87 6.06 -3.05
CA TRP A 147 -5.34 5.37 -1.88
C TRP A 147 -5.77 6.06 -0.59
N THR A 148 -6.18 5.27 0.40
CA THR A 148 -6.34 5.70 1.79
C THR A 148 -5.69 4.68 2.74
N ASP A 149 -5.01 5.16 3.76
CA ASP A 149 -4.39 4.35 4.83
C ASP A 149 -5.04 4.58 6.20
N ASN A 150 -6.03 5.47 6.28
CA ASN A 150 -6.65 5.94 7.51
C ASN A 150 -8.19 5.83 7.50
N HIS A 151 -8.71 4.77 6.88
CA HIS A 151 -10.14 4.43 6.87
C HIS A 151 -11.02 5.56 6.32
N TYR A 152 -10.66 6.02 5.11
CA TYR A 152 -11.33 7.08 4.33
C TYR A 152 -11.16 8.50 4.89
N GLY A 153 -10.33 8.73 5.92
CA GLY A 153 -10.10 10.06 6.48
C GLY A 153 -9.37 11.02 5.53
N SER A 154 -8.60 10.48 4.58
CA SER A 154 -7.96 11.23 3.49
C SER A 154 -7.65 10.32 2.32
N PHE A 155 -7.44 10.94 1.14
CA PHE A 155 -7.12 10.22 -0.08
C PHE A 155 -5.93 10.83 -0.80
N ARG A 156 -5.22 9.99 -1.56
CA ARG A 156 -4.22 10.39 -2.56
C ARG A 156 -4.58 9.77 -3.89
N ARG A 157 -4.40 10.50 -4.97
CA ARG A 157 -4.54 9.97 -6.32
C ARG A 157 -3.34 9.09 -6.64
N ILE A 158 -3.55 7.86 -7.08
CA ILE A 158 -2.47 6.95 -7.45
C ILE A 158 -2.00 7.29 -8.87
N ARG A 159 -0.69 7.52 -9.03
CA ARG A 159 -0.03 7.62 -10.32
C ARG A 159 0.54 6.24 -10.64
N GLU A 160 -0.13 5.53 -11.54
CA GLU A 160 0.25 4.17 -11.88
C GLU A 160 1.47 4.14 -12.81
N GLY A 161 2.24 3.04 -12.72
CA GLY A 161 3.42 2.86 -13.55
C GLY A 161 4.61 3.75 -13.20
N THR A 162 4.61 4.40 -12.03
CA THR A 162 5.67 5.30 -11.57
C THR A 162 6.27 4.85 -10.25
#